data_0b561c80972560b6c982e07ed49d33a6
#
_entry.id   0b561c80972560b6c982e07ed49d33a6
#
_cell.length_a   1.000
_cell.length_b   1.000
_cell.length_c   1.000
_cell.angle_alpha   90.00
_cell.angle_beta   90.00
_cell.angle_gamma   90.00
#
_symmetry.space_group_name_H-M   'P 1'
#
loop_
_entity.id
_entity.type
_entity.pdbx_description
1 polymer ?
#
loop_
_entity_poly.entity_id
_entity_poly.type
_entity_poly.pdbx_seq_one_letter_code
_entity_poly.pdbx_strand_id
1 'polypeptide(L)'
;IEIFNFKSLKKNKLEAYLPSDKEHVTKYFWQSKKFKFFKIENKIDLSKYRYTIDTYEDFKLFESIIKNHKNYLMINMMKIINFIDKNPNLVKYQKKIKRNFGWNESLKKDKLYKG
;
A
#
# COMPACT_ATOMS: atom_id res chain seq x y z
N ILE A 1 7.08 0.24 3.60
CA ILE A 1 8.38 0.71 3.03
C ILE A 1 9.12 -0.53 2.55
N GLU A 2 9.69 -0.45 1.35
CA GLU A 2 10.55 -1.49 0.78
C GLU A 2 11.91 -0.89 0.50
N ILE A 3 12.96 -1.62 0.87
CA ILE A 3 14.36 -1.21 0.65
C ILE A 3 15.07 -2.33 -0.10
N PHE A 4 15.69 -1.99 -1.21
CA PHE A 4 16.45 -2.94 -2.03
C PHE A 4 17.67 -2.28 -2.66
N ASN A 5 18.69 -3.06 -2.96
CA ASN A 5 19.85 -2.52 -3.68
C ASN A 5 19.57 -2.37 -5.18
N PHE A 6 20.26 -1.45 -5.83
CA PHE A 6 20.07 -1.16 -7.25
C PHE A 6 20.32 -2.37 -8.17
N LYS A 7 21.30 -3.22 -7.84
CA LYS A 7 21.59 -4.43 -8.61
C LYS A 7 20.41 -5.40 -8.64
N SER A 8 19.75 -5.58 -7.49
CA SER A 8 18.53 -6.39 -7.39
C SER A 8 17.39 -5.78 -8.18
N LEU A 9 17.20 -4.45 -8.14
CA LEU A 9 16.18 -3.78 -8.94
C LEU A 9 16.42 -3.95 -10.43
N LYS A 10 17.65 -3.79 -10.90
CA LYS A 10 18.02 -4.00 -12.30
C LYS A 10 17.71 -5.44 -12.75
N LYS A 11 18.06 -6.43 -11.94
CA LYS A 11 17.76 -7.84 -12.20
C LYS A 11 16.26 -8.09 -12.26
N ASN A 12 15.51 -7.56 -11.29
CA ASN A 12 14.05 -7.63 -11.25
C ASN A 12 13.42 -7.08 -12.54
N LYS A 13 13.86 -5.89 -12.99
CA LYS A 13 13.35 -5.27 -14.23
C LYS A 13 13.60 -6.13 -15.47
N LEU A 14 14.75 -6.79 -15.56
CA LEU A 14 15.11 -7.61 -16.72
C LEU A 14 14.31 -8.93 -16.77
N GLU A 15 13.97 -9.48 -15.63
CA GLU A 15 13.30 -10.78 -15.52
C GLU A 15 11.78 -10.66 -15.39
N ALA A 16 11.26 -9.51 -14.99
CA ALA A 16 9.83 -9.23 -14.85
C ALA A 16 9.20 -9.04 -16.24
N TYR A 17 8.26 -9.90 -16.63
CA TYR A 17 7.66 -9.88 -17.97
C TYR A 17 6.14 -9.67 -17.97
N LEU A 18 5.43 -10.05 -16.90
CA LEU A 18 3.99 -9.91 -16.80
C LEU A 18 3.57 -8.43 -16.70
N PRO A 19 2.37 -8.07 -17.22
CA PRO A 19 1.83 -6.71 -17.06
C PRO A 19 1.82 -6.25 -15.61
N SER A 20 1.39 -7.09 -14.68
CA SER A 20 1.39 -6.77 -13.25
C SER A 20 2.78 -6.61 -12.65
N ASP A 21 3.80 -7.30 -13.16
CA ASP A 21 5.20 -7.10 -12.72
C ASP A 21 5.72 -5.72 -13.10
N LYS A 22 5.28 -5.21 -14.26
CA LYS A 22 5.64 -3.87 -14.77
C LYS A 22 4.88 -2.77 -14.04
N GLU A 23 3.62 -3.02 -13.69
CA GLU A 23 2.77 -2.08 -12.93
C GLU A 23 3.19 -2.01 -11.45
N HIS A 24 3.49 -3.17 -10.85
CA HIS A 24 3.92 -3.28 -9.45
C HIS A 24 5.40 -3.64 -9.37
N VAL A 25 6.24 -2.65 -9.46
CA VAL A 25 7.71 -2.74 -9.60
C VAL A 25 8.38 -3.84 -8.76
N THR A 26 7.86 -4.12 -7.58
CA THR A 26 8.45 -5.07 -6.63
C THR A 26 7.75 -6.43 -6.59
N LYS A 27 6.67 -6.63 -7.33
CA LYS A 27 5.91 -7.89 -7.34
C LYS A 27 6.79 -9.10 -7.65
N TYR A 28 7.62 -9.01 -8.68
CA TYR A 28 8.51 -10.10 -9.10
C TYR A 28 9.51 -10.48 -7.99
N PHE A 29 9.96 -9.55 -7.16
CA PHE A 29 10.81 -9.86 -6.00
C PHE A 29 10.15 -10.91 -5.11
N TRP A 30 8.86 -10.73 -4.79
CA TRP A 30 8.12 -11.59 -3.87
C TRP A 30 7.81 -12.96 -4.45
N GLN A 31 7.57 -13.04 -5.75
CA GLN A 31 7.09 -14.26 -6.40
C GLN A 31 8.20 -15.16 -6.92
N SER A 32 9.32 -14.60 -7.36
CA SER A 32 10.36 -15.33 -8.07
C SER A 32 11.17 -16.28 -7.21
N LYS A 33 11.14 -16.17 -5.88
CA LYS A 33 12.01 -16.91 -4.93
C LYS A 33 13.53 -16.75 -5.18
N LYS A 34 13.92 -15.84 -6.08
CA LYS A 34 15.34 -15.60 -6.46
C LYS A 34 16.03 -14.58 -5.57
N PHE A 35 15.30 -13.94 -4.66
CA PHE A 35 15.78 -12.89 -3.79
C PHE A 35 15.61 -13.29 -2.33
N LYS A 36 16.55 -12.86 -1.50
CA LYS A 36 16.44 -13.01 -0.04
C LYS A 36 15.71 -11.80 0.53
N PHE A 37 14.76 -12.05 1.42
CA PHE A 37 13.98 -11.01 2.09
C PHE A 37 14.32 -10.94 3.56
N PHE A 38 14.25 -9.73 4.08
CA PHE A 38 14.22 -9.46 5.49
C PHE A 38 12.94 -8.68 5.80
N LYS A 39 12.12 -9.19 6.71
CA LYS A 39 10.85 -8.58 7.07
C LYS A 39 10.97 -7.88 8.42
N ILE A 40 10.60 -6.61 8.46
CA ILE A 40 10.49 -5.84 9.69
C ILE A 40 9.00 -5.68 9.99
N GLU A 41 8.56 -6.14 11.13
CA GLU A 41 7.16 -6.08 11.54
C GLU A 41 7.00 -5.23 12.79
N ASN A 42 5.88 -4.53 12.88
CA ASN A 42 5.47 -3.88 14.12
C ASN A 42 5.07 -4.92 15.18
N LYS A 43 5.32 -4.61 16.43
CA LYS A 43 4.85 -5.42 17.56
C LYS A 43 3.32 -5.46 17.67
N ILE A 44 2.65 -4.42 17.20
CA ILE A 44 1.19 -4.26 17.20
C ILE A 44 0.70 -4.35 15.76
N ASP A 45 -0.32 -5.17 15.52
CA ASP A 45 -0.96 -5.23 14.20
C ASP A 45 -1.79 -3.97 13.94
N LEU A 46 -1.29 -3.14 13.04
CA LEU A 46 -1.94 -1.92 12.56
C LEU A 46 -2.52 -2.09 11.15
N SER A 47 -2.57 -3.30 10.63
CA SER A 47 -2.97 -3.58 9.24
C SER A 47 -4.42 -3.23 8.92
N LYS A 48 -5.26 -3.02 9.94
CA LYS A 48 -6.66 -2.58 9.76
C LYS A 48 -6.79 -1.13 9.28
N TYR A 49 -5.74 -0.31 9.47
CA TYR A 49 -5.76 1.09 9.06
C TYR A 49 -5.30 1.25 7.62
N ARG A 50 -6.03 2.05 6.84
CA ARG A 50 -5.71 2.38 5.46
C ARG A 50 -5.28 3.86 5.36
N TYR A 51 -4.07 4.10 4.85
CA TYR A 51 -3.48 5.44 4.71
C TYR A 51 -3.09 5.80 3.27
N THR A 52 -3.67 5.12 2.29
CA THR A 52 -3.54 5.47 0.88
C THR A 52 -4.62 6.45 0.47
N ILE A 53 -4.38 7.27 -0.55
CA ILE A 53 -5.35 8.19 -1.13
C ILE A 53 -5.59 7.74 -2.57
N ASP A 54 -6.45 6.75 -2.75
CA ASP A 54 -6.79 6.18 -4.06
C ASP A 54 -8.25 6.48 -4.44
N THR A 55 -9.09 6.84 -3.46
CA THR A 55 -10.51 7.11 -3.63
C THR A 55 -10.91 8.43 -3.00
N TYR A 56 -12.11 8.90 -3.33
CA TYR A 56 -12.67 10.11 -2.72
C TYR A 56 -12.85 9.98 -1.21
N GLU A 57 -13.21 8.80 -0.72
CA GLU A 57 -13.34 8.50 0.70
C GLU A 57 -12.00 8.58 1.44
N ASP A 58 -10.94 8.10 0.81
CA ASP A 58 -9.58 8.24 1.35
C ASP A 58 -9.20 9.73 1.45
N PHE A 59 -9.50 10.50 0.41
CA PHE A 59 -9.25 11.95 0.41
C PHE A 59 -10.02 12.66 1.53
N LYS A 60 -11.29 12.31 1.76
CA LYS A 60 -12.11 12.88 2.85
C LYS A 60 -11.54 12.58 4.23
N LEU A 61 -11.04 11.38 4.46
CA LEU A 61 -10.34 11.05 5.69
C LEU A 61 -9.10 11.92 5.87
N PHE A 62 -8.28 12.05 4.83
CA PHE A 62 -7.07 12.85 4.85
C PHE A 62 -7.37 14.34 5.11
N GLU A 63 -8.35 14.90 4.42
CA GLU A 63 -8.84 16.27 4.65
C GLU A 63 -9.27 16.49 6.11
N SER A 64 -10.00 15.54 6.68
CA SER A 64 -10.41 15.59 8.08
C SER A 64 -9.23 15.56 9.05
N ILE A 65 -8.22 14.71 8.79
CA ILE A 65 -7.00 14.67 9.61
C ILE A 65 -6.31 16.04 9.58
N ILE A 66 -6.11 16.63 8.40
CA ILE A 66 -5.47 17.95 8.27
C ILE A 66 -6.24 19.03 9.00
N LYS A 67 -7.56 19.10 8.82
CA LYS A 67 -8.41 20.12 9.45
C LYS A 67 -8.39 20.05 10.99
N ASN A 68 -8.23 18.85 11.55
CA ASN A 68 -8.27 18.64 13.00
C ASN A 68 -6.89 18.68 13.68
N HIS A 69 -5.82 18.88 12.94
CA HIS A 69 -4.46 18.91 13.50
C HIS A 69 -3.72 20.15 13.04
N LYS A 70 -3.52 21.13 13.92
CA LYS A 70 -2.81 22.39 13.62
C LYS A 70 -1.42 22.15 13.01
N ASN A 71 -0.70 21.11 13.46
CA ASN A 71 0.63 20.78 12.99
C ASN A 71 0.61 19.46 12.18
N TYR A 72 -0.22 19.40 11.14
CA TYR A 72 -0.43 18.19 10.34
C TYR A 72 0.84 17.68 9.62
N LEU A 73 1.81 18.56 9.29
CA LEU A 73 3.07 18.17 8.66
C LEU A 73 3.97 17.34 9.56
N MET A 74 3.81 17.47 10.89
CA MET A 74 4.62 16.78 11.90
C MET A 74 3.80 15.78 12.72
N ILE A 75 2.61 15.42 12.25
CA ILE A 75 1.77 14.45 12.95
C ILE A 75 2.37 13.05 12.84
N ASN A 76 2.53 12.36 13.96
CA ASN A 76 2.97 10.98 13.95
C ASN A 76 1.79 10.01 13.74
N MET A 77 2.12 8.79 13.30
CA MET A 77 1.14 7.75 12.98
C MET A 77 0.19 7.42 14.16
N MET A 78 0.70 7.39 15.40
CA MET A 78 -0.14 7.04 16.56
C MET A 78 -1.20 8.12 16.85
N LYS A 79 -0.89 9.39 16.62
CA LYS A 79 -1.90 10.47 16.73
C LYS A 79 -2.99 10.33 15.66
N ILE A 80 -2.63 9.94 14.45
CA ILE A 80 -3.59 9.66 13.38
C ILE A 80 -4.48 8.47 13.77
N ILE A 81 -3.90 7.38 14.25
CA ILE A 81 -4.62 6.19 14.72
C ILE A 81 -5.63 6.58 15.80
N ASN A 82 -5.17 7.26 16.83
CA ASN A 82 -6.04 7.70 17.92
C ASN A 82 -7.17 8.62 17.44
N PHE A 83 -6.93 9.47 16.46
CA PHE A 83 -7.95 10.30 15.85
C PHE A 83 -8.98 9.47 15.11
N ILE A 84 -8.55 8.50 14.33
CA ILE A 84 -9.44 7.59 13.58
C ILE A 84 -10.29 6.74 14.54
N ASP A 85 -9.69 6.19 15.58
CA ASP A 85 -10.40 5.35 16.56
C ASP A 85 -11.48 6.14 17.31
N LYS A 86 -11.25 7.43 17.56
CA LYS A 86 -12.24 8.35 18.14
C LYS A 86 -13.33 8.79 17.14
N ASN A 87 -13.12 8.63 15.85
CA ASN A 87 -14.01 9.09 14.79
C ASN A 87 -14.33 7.97 13.77
N PRO A 88 -14.97 6.86 14.21
CA PRO A 88 -15.16 5.68 13.36
C PRO A 88 -16.00 5.93 12.10
N ASN A 89 -16.80 6.99 12.10
CA ASN A 89 -17.60 7.38 10.92
C ASN A 89 -16.71 7.82 9.73
N LEU A 90 -15.51 8.36 9.99
CA LEU A 90 -14.59 8.79 8.93
C LEU A 90 -14.10 7.62 8.07
N VAL A 91 -14.00 6.42 8.63
CA VAL A 91 -13.53 5.22 7.93
C VAL A 91 -14.67 4.29 7.50
N LYS A 92 -15.92 4.66 7.76
CA LYS A 92 -17.09 3.83 7.42
C LYS A 92 -17.12 3.42 5.95
N TYR A 93 -16.78 4.34 5.06
CA TYR A 93 -16.80 4.11 3.61
C TYR A 93 -15.54 3.36 3.14
N GLN A 94 -14.39 3.63 3.76
CA GLN A 94 -13.15 2.89 3.46
C GLN A 94 -13.27 1.39 3.75
N LYS A 95 -14.08 0.98 4.71
CA LYS A 95 -14.35 -0.44 5.01
C LYS A 95 -14.97 -1.20 3.84
N LYS A 96 -15.60 -0.50 2.90
CA LYS A 96 -16.16 -1.09 1.68
C LYS A 96 -15.10 -1.34 0.59
N ILE A 97 -13.95 -0.70 0.69
CA ILE A 97 -12.87 -0.84 -0.29
C ILE A 97 -12.13 -2.15 0.01
N LYS A 98 -12.20 -3.10 -0.91
CA LYS A 98 -11.46 -4.37 -0.77
C LYS A 98 -9.96 -4.08 -0.74
N ARG A 99 -9.28 -4.62 0.28
CA ARG A 99 -7.82 -4.56 0.35
C ARG A 99 -7.22 -5.15 -0.92
N ASN A 100 -6.16 -4.50 -1.42
CA ASN A 100 -5.46 -4.92 -2.63
C ASN A 100 -6.33 -4.94 -3.90
N PHE A 101 -7.35 -4.09 -3.99
CA PHE A 101 -8.22 -4.02 -5.17
C PHE A 101 -7.39 -3.83 -6.45
N GLY A 102 -6.53 -2.81 -6.52
CA GLY A 102 -5.68 -2.56 -7.69
C GLY A 102 -4.75 -3.74 -8.03
N TRP A 103 -4.18 -4.38 -7.01
CA TRP A 103 -3.39 -5.60 -7.18
C TRP A 103 -4.18 -6.72 -7.84
N ASN A 104 -5.39 -6.99 -7.37
CA ASN A 104 -6.23 -8.04 -7.92
C ASN A 104 -6.65 -7.75 -9.38
N GLU A 105 -6.89 -6.49 -9.72
CA GLU A 105 -7.18 -6.09 -11.12
C GLU A 105 -5.96 -6.31 -12.02
N SER A 106 -4.75 -5.97 -11.57
CA SER A 106 -3.52 -6.23 -12.32
C SER A 106 -3.30 -7.72 -12.58
N LEU A 107 -3.58 -8.59 -11.60
CA LEU A 107 -3.47 -10.03 -11.76
C LEU A 107 -4.47 -10.61 -12.77
N LYS A 108 -5.63 -9.98 -12.96
CA LYS A 108 -6.56 -10.37 -14.03
C LYS A 108 -5.96 -10.11 -15.41
N LYS A 109 -5.26 -8.99 -15.58
CA LYS A 109 -4.57 -8.66 -16.84
C LYS A 109 -3.51 -9.70 -17.19
N ASP A 110 -2.79 -10.25 -16.20
CA ASP A 110 -1.80 -11.30 -16.43
C ASP A 110 -2.40 -12.55 -17.09
N LYS A 111 -3.62 -12.94 -16.70
CA LYS A 111 -4.32 -14.10 -17.27
C LYS A 111 -4.67 -13.93 -18.75
N LEU A 112 -4.79 -12.70 -19.21
CA LEU A 112 -5.08 -12.36 -20.61
C LEU A 112 -3.82 -12.13 -21.44
N TYR A 113 -2.67 -12.06 -20.79
CA TYR A 113 -1.39 -11.78 -21.45
C TYR A 113 -0.86 -13.05 -22.15
N LYS A 114 -0.70 -12.97 -23.45
CA LYS A 114 -0.26 -14.10 -24.30
C LYS A 114 1.24 -14.06 -24.64
N GLY A 115 2.03 -13.11 -24.04
CA GLY A 115 3.44 -12.97 -24.33
C GLY A 115 3.73 -12.07 -25.53
#